data_8ac3ac46facefff4e673e6a74c6a7e3e
#
_entry.id   8ac3ac46facefff4e673e6a74c6a7e3e
#
_cell.length_a   1.000
_cell.length_b   1.000
_cell.length_c   1.000
_cell.angle_alpha   90.00
_cell.angle_beta   90.00
_cell.angle_gamma   90.00
#
_symmetry.space_group_name_H-M   'P 1'
#
loop_
_entity.id
_entity.type
_entity.pdbx_description
1 polymer ?
#
loop_
_entity_poly.entity_id
_entity_poly.type
_entity_poly.pdbx_seq_one_letter_code
_entity_poly.pdbx_strand_id
1 'polypeptide(L)'
;MKIPYFDAHCDTIYRCEENGRVGAALEMEADPAKQQAYYAACGCLRENGGHIDLVRGRDFARYGQFFALYWDAKNAPADGMFVQCQRLHNRFLREMDENRDCITHCRTGVEVDEAVRRGKMAALLSIEGADLLDCEERNLETARSWGVRLLNPVWNRANSLCGTNCEEPDRGLSQKGKRFVRQMEEMDIYPDMSHISDAGFWDVIKTAQGPVVASHSN
;
A
#
# COMPACT_ATOMS: atom_id res chain seq x y z
N MET A 1 -27.31 -7.73 -10.30
CA MET A 1 -27.05 -6.28 -10.14
C MET A 1 -25.59 -6.13 -9.74
N LYS A 2 -24.78 -5.34 -10.47
CA LYS A 2 -23.39 -5.03 -10.06
C LYS A 2 -23.43 -4.01 -8.92
N ILE A 3 -22.63 -4.21 -7.88
CA ILE A 3 -22.51 -3.31 -6.72
C ILE A 3 -21.27 -2.41 -6.86
N PRO A 4 -21.30 -1.17 -6.36
CA PRO A 4 -20.09 -0.37 -6.22
C PRO A 4 -19.20 -0.96 -5.14
N TYR A 5 -17.89 -0.91 -5.33
CA TYR A 5 -16.89 -1.44 -4.40
C TYR A 5 -15.73 -0.47 -4.27
N PHE A 6 -15.26 -0.28 -3.06
CA PHE A 6 -14.04 0.45 -2.76
C PHE A 6 -13.25 -0.34 -1.73
N ASP A 7 -11.99 -0.61 -2.07
CA ASP A 7 -11.08 -1.35 -1.21
C ASP A 7 -9.89 -0.46 -0.83
N ALA A 8 -9.65 -0.33 0.45
CA ALA A 8 -8.64 0.58 0.97
C ALA A 8 -7.23 -0.02 1.03
N HIS A 9 -7.06 -1.33 0.67
CA HIS A 9 -5.74 -1.96 0.71
C HIS A 9 -5.65 -3.20 -0.18
N CYS A 10 -4.54 -3.34 -0.91
CA CYS A 10 -4.10 -4.61 -1.48
C CYS A 10 -2.60 -4.60 -1.78
N ASP A 11 -1.95 -5.77 -1.70
CA ASP A 11 -0.52 -6.00 -1.97
C ASP A 11 -0.23 -6.48 -3.39
N THR A 12 -1.15 -6.25 -4.32
CA THR A 12 -1.03 -6.81 -5.67
C THR A 12 0.24 -6.33 -6.38
N ILE A 13 0.68 -5.08 -6.17
CA ILE A 13 1.92 -4.56 -6.79
C ILE A 13 3.16 -5.28 -6.27
N TYR A 14 3.22 -5.56 -4.96
CA TYR A 14 4.27 -6.39 -4.37
C TYR A 14 4.33 -7.75 -5.06
N ARG A 15 3.19 -8.41 -5.24
CA ARG A 15 3.09 -9.71 -5.93
C ARG A 15 3.55 -9.65 -7.38
N CYS A 16 3.18 -8.59 -8.09
CA CYS A 16 3.60 -8.36 -9.47
C CYS A 16 5.12 -8.13 -9.59
N GLU A 17 5.74 -7.43 -8.63
CA GLU A 17 7.19 -7.15 -8.64
C GLU A 17 8.01 -8.35 -8.24
N GLU A 18 7.58 -9.16 -7.29
CA GLU A 18 8.30 -10.35 -6.87
C GLU A 18 8.48 -11.41 -7.97
N ASN A 19 7.69 -11.34 -9.04
CA ASN A 19 7.84 -12.20 -10.22
C ASN A 19 7.95 -13.68 -9.86
N GLY A 20 7.10 -14.15 -8.92
CA GLY A 20 7.17 -15.51 -8.40
C GLY A 20 8.29 -15.75 -7.38
N ARG A 21 8.94 -14.70 -6.87
CA ARG A 21 9.74 -14.86 -5.66
C ARG A 21 8.80 -15.17 -4.49
N VAL A 22 9.25 -16.13 -3.76
CA VAL A 22 8.58 -16.75 -2.65
C VAL A 22 8.32 -15.75 -1.53
N GLY A 23 7.14 -15.14 -1.50
CA GLY A 23 6.70 -14.33 -0.37
C GLY A 23 6.01 -15.19 0.71
N ALA A 24 5.63 -14.56 1.82
CA ALA A 24 5.02 -15.20 2.99
C ALA A 24 3.83 -16.13 2.69
N ALA A 25 3.14 -15.96 1.55
CA ALA A 25 2.06 -16.87 1.17
C ALA A 25 2.52 -18.28 0.80
N LEU A 26 3.80 -18.48 0.43
CA LEU A 26 4.37 -19.83 0.22
C LEU A 26 4.50 -20.60 1.53
N GLU A 27 4.73 -19.92 2.62
CA GLU A 27 4.85 -20.58 3.93
C GLU A 27 3.48 -21.10 4.42
N MET A 28 2.39 -20.59 3.86
CA MET A 28 1.02 -20.96 4.25
C MET A 28 0.40 -22.10 3.43
N GLU A 29 0.89 -22.36 2.20
CA GLU A 29 0.38 -23.44 1.36
C GLU A 29 1.32 -24.64 1.43
N ALA A 30 0.80 -25.76 1.93
CA ALA A 30 1.57 -26.98 2.13
C ALA A 30 1.84 -27.77 0.82
N ASP A 31 1.12 -27.45 -0.27
CA ASP A 31 1.27 -28.11 -1.57
C ASP A 31 2.18 -27.30 -2.50
N PRO A 32 3.43 -27.76 -2.78
CA PRO A 32 4.38 -27.04 -3.63
C PRO A 32 3.89 -26.75 -5.05
N ALA A 33 3.04 -27.62 -5.61
CA ALA A 33 2.52 -27.42 -6.96
C ALA A 33 1.49 -26.29 -7.00
N LYS A 34 0.64 -26.19 -5.99
CA LYS A 34 -0.31 -25.07 -5.84
C LYS A 34 0.41 -23.77 -5.55
N GLN A 35 1.46 -23.81 -4.72
CA GLN A 35 2.32 -22.67 -4.46
C GLN A 35 2.90 -22.13 -5.78
N GLN A 36 3.53 -22.98 -6.56
CA GLN A 36 4.14 -22.60 -7.83
C GLN A 36 3.13 -22.05 -8.83
N ALA A 37 1.94 -22.68 -8.93
CA ALA A 37 0.86 -22.20 -9.77
C ALA A 37 0.33 -20.82 -9.32
N TYR A 38 0.18 -20.61 -8.02
CA TYR A 38 -0.21 -19.31 -7.46
C TYR A 38 0.77 -18.20 -7.83
N TYR A 39 2.08 -18.44 -7.69
CA TYR A 39 3.10 -17.43 -8.00
C TYR A 39 3.25 -17.19 -9.49
N ALA A 40 3.19 -18.22 -10.32
CA ALA A 40 3.20 -18.05 -11.77
C ALA A 40 2.02 -17.21 -12.27
N ALA A 41 0.86 -17.29 -11.57
CA ALA A 41 -0.32 -16.51 -11.88
C ALA A 41 -0.31 -15.07 -11.33
N CYS A 42 0.59 -14.72 -10.43
CA CYS A 42 0.66 -13.38 -9.81
C CYS A 42 1.53 -12.36 -10.58
N GLY A 43 1.92 -12.66 -11.81
CA GLY A 43 2.87 -11.88 -12.60
C GLY A 43 2.37 -10.55 -13.17
N CYS A 44 1.06 -10.28 -13.21
CA CYS A 44 0.49 -9.03 -13.74
C CYS A 44 -0.83 -8.66 -13.09
N LEU A 45 -1.20 -7.39 -13.21
CA LEU A 45 -2.46 -6.89 -12.65
C LEU A 45 -3.69 -7.31 -13.46
N ARG A 46 -3.57 -7.56 -14.76
CA ARG A 46 -4.72 -7.85 -15.62
C ARG A 46 -5.47 -9.12 -15.19
N GLU A 47 -4.74 -10.18 -14.97
CA GLU A 47 -5.28 -11.47 -14.51
C GLU A 47 -4.21 -12.22 -13.73
N ASN A 48 -4.53 -12.65 -12.51
CA ASN A 48 -3.60 -13.35 -11.64
C ASN A 48 -4.30 -14.28 -10.65
N GLY A 49 -3.53 -15.14 -9.99
CA GLY A 49 -4.02 -16.04 -8.95
C GLY A 49 -4.16 -15.41 -7.56
N GLY A 50 -3.84 -14.12 -7.41
CA GLY A 50 -3.96 -13.39 -6.14
C GLY A 50 -5.37 -12.94 -5.83
N HIS A 51 -5.49 -11.98 -4.89
CA HIS A 51 -6.79 -11.52 -4.41
C HIS A 51 -7.44 -10.51 -5.37
N ILE A 52 -6.67 -9.66 -6.01
CA ILE A 52 -7.15 -8.55 -6.85
C ILE A 52 -6.56 -8.64 -8.26
N ASP A 53 -7.43 -8.59 -9.25
CA ASP A 53 -7.09 -8.37 -10.65
C ASP A 53 -8.20 -7.63 -11.42
N LEU A 54 -7.87 -7.19 -12.64
CA LEU A 54 -8.79 -6.39 -13.45
C LEU A 54 -9.90 -7.21 -14.09
N VAL A 55 -9.68 -8.50 -14.34
CA VAL A 55 -10.70 -9.39 -14.92
C VAL A 55 -11.85 -9.56 -13.93
N ARG A 56 -11.56 -9.89 -12.68
CA ARG A 56 -12.56 -10.00 -11.60
C ARG A 56 -13.13 -8.64 -11.21
N GLY A 57 -12.31 -7.59 -11.21
CA GLY A 57 -12.75 -6.23 -10.91
C GLY A 57 -13.87 -5.70 -11.80
N ARG A 58 -14.02 -6.23 -13.03
CA ARG A 58 -15.12 -5.88 -13.95
C ARG A 58 -16.50 -6.28 -13.45
N ASP A 59 -16.57 -7.14 -12.45
CA ASP A 59 -17.85 -7.58 -11.87
C ASP A 59 -18.48 -6.52 -10.97
N PHE A 60 -17.73 -5.49 -10.56
CA PHE A 60 -18.26 -4.35 -9.82
C PHE A 60 -18.84 -3.27 -10.76
N ALA A 61 -19.85 -2.55 -10.26
CA ALA A 61 -20.45 -1.43 -11.02
C ALA A 61 -19.52 -0.22 -11.06
N ARG A 62 -18.82 0.01 -9.96
CA ARG A 62 -17.80 1.05 -9.74
C ARG A 62 -16.74 0.44 -8.87
N TYR A 63 -15.49 0.64 -9.21
CA TYR A 63 -14.39 0.05 -8.43
C TYR A 63 -13.27 1.04 -8.19
N GLY A 64 -12.96 1.27 -6.93
CA GLY A 64 -11.79 2.02 -6.48
C GLY A 64 -10.93 1.13 -5.58
N GLN A 65 -9.62 1.18 -5.75
CA GLN A 65 -8.66 0.35 -5.05
C GLN A 65 -7.43 1.16 -4.65
N PHE A 66 -7.03 1.07 -3.37
CA PHE A 66 -5.69 1.44 -2.97
C PHE A 66 -4.72 0.28 -3.20
N PHE A 67 -3.67 0.56 -3.95
CA PHE A 67 -2.54 -0.35 -4.16
C PHE A 67 -1.40 0.06 -3.25
N ALA A 68 -1.01 -0.84 -2.34
CA ALA A 68 0.10 -0.62 -1.45
C ALA A 68 1.44 -0.89 -2.14
N LEU A 69 2.38 0.03 -1.99
CA LEU A 69 3.78 -0.26 -2.14
C LEU A 69 4.24 -0.85 -0.81
N TYR A 70 4.59 -2.12 -0.81
CA TYR A 70 4.96 -2.89 0.36
C TYR A 70 6.25 -3.68 0.12
N TRP A 71 7.09 -3.75 1.14
CA TRP A 71 8.24 -4.66 1.21
C TRP A 71 8.63 -4.92 2.65
N ASP A 72 8.87 -6.19 3.01
CA ASP A 72 9.33 -6.53 4.36
C ASP A 72 10.78 -6.04 4.57
N ALA A 73 10.98 -5.14 5.52
CA ALA A 73 12.29 -4.59 5.87
C ALA A 73 13.31 -5.66 6.31
N LYS A 74 12.84 -6.85 6.74
CA LYS A 74 13.70 -8.01 7.00
C LYS A 74 14.44 -8.47 5.75
N ASN A 75 13.84 -8.27 4.60
CA ASN A 75 14.36 -8.64 3.28
C ASN A 75 14.87 -7.41 2.51
N ALA A 76 15.32 -6.37 3.24
CA ALA A 76 15.83 -5.15 2.64
C ALA A 76 16.91 -5.46 1.59
N PRO A 77 16.80 -4.95 0.37
CA PRO A 77 17.85 -5.15 -0.64
C PRO A 77 19.11 -4.36 -0.29
N ALA A 78 20.24 -4.79 -0.82
CA ALA A 78 21.55 -4.20 -0.53
C ALA A 78 21.65 -2.69 -0.86
N ASP A 79 20.86 -2.23 -1.81
CA ASP A 79 20.79 -0.83 -2.24
C ASP A 79 19.72 0.02 -1.52
N GLY A 80 19.04 -0.56 -0.52
CA GLY A 80 18.18 0.14 0.42
C GLY A 80 16.69 0.05 0.13
N MET A 81 15.90 0.38 1.17
CA MET A 81 14.44 0.30 1.13
C MET A 81 13.82 1.36 0.22
N PHE A 82 14.37 2.56 0.18
CA PHE A 82 13.86 3.61 -0.70
C PHE A 82 14.03 3.26 -2.18
N VAL A 83 15.13 2.64 -2.56
CA VAL A 83 15.33 2.13 -3.93
C VAL A 83 14.33 1.03 -4.26
N GLN A 84 14.01 0.16 -3.29
CA GLN A 84 12.96 -0.84 -3.46
C GLN A 84 11.57 -0.20 -3.62
N CYS A 85 11.28 0.86 -2.87
CA CYS A 85 10.06 1.64 -3.04
C CYS A 85 9.94 2.22 -4.47
N GLN A 86 11.05 2.73 -5.02
CA GLN A 86 11.09 3.20 -6.41
C GLN A 86 10.81 2.09 -7.43
N ARG A 87 11.32 0.87 -7.19
CA ARG A 87 11.03 -0.30 -8.06
C ARG A 87 9.54 -0.64 -8.04
N LEU A 88 8.95 -0.70 -6.85
CA LEU A 88 7.51 -0.95 -6.70
C LEU A 88 6.67 0.13 -7.38
N HIS A 89 7.05 1.40 -7.22
CA HIS A 89 6.37 2.50 -7.91
C HIS A 89 6.51 2.38 -9.45
N ASN A 90 7.69 2.05 -9.96
CA ASN A 90 7.88 1.83 -11.39
C ASN A 90 7.07 0.64 -11.90
N ARG A 91 6.93 -0.41 -11.07
CA ARG A 91 6.05 -1.54 -11.39
C ARG A 91 4.60 -1.10 -11.45
N PHE A 92 4.12 -0.34 -10.47
CA PHE A 92 2.78 0.23 -10.48
C PHE A 92 2.52 1.05 -11.77
N LEU A 93 3.43 1.94 -12.14
CA LEU A 93 3.28 2.74 -13.35
C LEU A 93 3.20 1.89 -14.61
N ARG A 94 3.98 0.82 -14.70
CA ARG A 94 3.93 -0.13 -15.81
C ARG A 94 2.56 -0.81 -15.89
N GLU A 95 2.04 -1.30 -14.77
CA GLU A 95 0.71 -1.92 -14.72
C GLU A 95 -0.40 -0.92 -15.11
N MET A 96 -0.27 0.35 -14.76
CA MET A 96 -1.21 1.39 -15.18
C MET A 96 -1.16 1.63 -16.70
N ASP A 97 0.03 1.69 -17.29
CA ASP A 97 0.19 1.92 -18.73
C ASP A 97 -0.27 0.72 -19.56
N GLU A 98 0.14 -0.49 -19.20
CA GLU A 98 -0.22 -1.73 -19.89
C GLU A 98 -1.73 -2.02 -19.84
N ASN A 99 -2.43 -1.49 -18.83
CA ASN A 99 -3.87 -1.71 -18.61
C ASN A 99 -4.71 -0.42 -18.70
N ARG A 100 -4.19 0.62 -19.35
CA ARG A 100 -4.86 1.93 -19.46
C ARG A 100 -6.25 1.91 -20.09
N ASP A 101 -6.63 0.81 -20.72
CA ASP A 101 -7.98 0.57 -21.24
C ASP A 101 -9.02 0.38 -20.13
N CYS A 102 -8.64 -0.17 -18.97
CA CYS A 102 -9.56 -0.56 -17.91
C CYS A 102 -9.22 -0.03 -16.50
N ILE A 103 -8.07 0.61 -16.30
CA ILE A 103 -7.69 1.21 -15.02
C ILE A 103 -7.09 2.60 -15.22
N THR A 104 -7.15 3.46 -14.21
CA THR A 104 -6.55 4.79 -14.22
C THR A 104 -5.99 5.12 -12.84
N HIS A 105 -4.73 5.57 -12.78
CA HIS A 105 -4.16 6.12 -11.55
C HIS A 105 -4.84 7.44 -11.20
N CYS A 106 -5.41 7.53 -10.01
CA CYS A 106 -6.14 8.67 -9.48
C CYS A 106 -5.41 9.23 -8.24
N ARG A 107 -5.37 10.53 -8.13
CA ARG A 107 -4.73 11.27 -7.02
C ARG A 107 -5.71 12.09 -6.21
N THR A 108 -6.94 12.22 -6.70
CA THR A 108 -8.02 13.00 -6.10
C THR A 108 -9.35 12.28 -6.24
N GLY A 109 -10.32 12.63 -5.39
CA GLY A 109 -11.69 12.10 -5.49
C GLY A 109 -12.37 12.46 -6.83
N VAL A 110 -12.06 13.61 -7.39
CA VAL A 110 -12.57 14.02 -8.71
C VAL A 110 -12.08 13.08 -9.81
N GLU A 111 -10.79 12.73 -9.77
CA GLU A 111 -10.21 11.77 -10.73
C GLU A 111 -10.79 10.36 -10.55
N VAL A 112 -11.09 9.95 -9.31
CA VAL A 112 -11.78 8.68 -9.01
C VAL A 112 -13.17 8.68 -9.66
N ASP A 113 -13.97 9.73 -9.46
CA ASP A 113 -15.29 9.85 -10.05
C ASP A 113 -15.24 9.86 -11.58
N GLU A 114 -14.23 10.49 -12.17
CA GLU A 114 -14.05 10.52 -13.62
C GLU A 114 -13.65 9.15 -14.17
N ALA A 115 -12.71 8.44 -13.55
CA ALA A 115 -12.29 7.10 -13.95
C ALA A 115 -13.50 6.14 -13.94
N VAL A 116 -14.27 6.16 -12.86
CA VAL A 116 -15.45 5.31 -12.68
C VAL A 116 -16.56 5.66 -13.69
N ARG A 117 -16.81 6.95 -13.98
CA ARG A 117 -17.76 7.36 -15.02
C ARG A 117 -17.36 6.88 -16.41
N ARG A 118 -16.06 6.72 -16.67
CA ARG A 118 -15.51 6.17 -17.91
C ARG A 118 -15.50 4.63 -17.93
N GLY A 119 -16.01 3.98 -16.90
CA GLY A 119 -16.04 2.52 -16.77
C GLY A 119 -14.70 1.88 -16.43
N LYS A 120 -13.75 2.66 -15.92
CA LYS A 120 -12.45 2.18 -15.48
C LYS A 120 -12.39 1.97 -13.97
N MET A 121 -11.53 1.07 -13.52
CA MET A 121 -11.12 1.00 -12.13
C MET A 121 -10.33 2.26 -11.77
N ALA A 122 -10.60 2.85 -10.61
CA ALA A 122 -9.81 3.93 -10.05
C ALA A 122 -8.70 3.34 -9.16
N ALA A 123 -7.45 3.51 -9.54
CA ALA A 123 -6.30 3.10 -8.75
C ALA A 123 -5.79 4.28 -7.93
N LEU A 124 -5.69 4.11 -6.61
CA LEU A 124 -5.02 5.02 -5.71
C LEU A 124 -3.75 4.36 -5.17
N LEU A 125 -2.78 5.15 -4.74
CA LEU A 125 -1.48 4.65 -4.28
C LEU A 125 -1.31 4.88 -2.78
N SER A 126 -0.87 3.83 -2.08
CA SER A 126 -0.46 3.88 -0.68
C SER A 126 0.96 3.32 -0.49
N ILE A 127 1.54 3.57 0.68
CA ILE A 127 2.78 2.95 1.13
C ILE A 127 2.49 2.24 2.44
N GLU A 128 2.84 0.97 2.55
CA GLU A 128 2.70 0.19 3.76
C GLU A 128 4.04 -0.01 4.45
N GLY A 129 4.23 0.75 5.54
CA GLY A 129 5.48 0.83 6.30
C GLY A 129 6.41 1.95 5.82
N ALA A 130 6.63 2.95 6.67
CA ALA A 130 7.52 4.08 6.37
C ALA A 130 8.99 3.66 6.21
N ASP A 131 9.33 2.40 6.51
CA ASP A 131 10.64 1.81 6.21
C ASP A 131 10.98 1.92 4.72
N LEU A 132 9.97 1.83 3.83
CA LEU A 132 10.14 2.07 2.38
C LEU A 132 10.58 3.50 2.03
N LEU A 133 10.39 4.43 2.94
CA LEU A 133 10.90 5.81 2.84
C LEU A 133 12.12 6.04 3.74
N ASP A 134 12.79 4.97 4.21
CA ASP A 134 13.86 5.01 5.21
C ASP A 134 13.44 5.76 6.50
N CYS A 135 12.14 5.88 6.78
CA CYS A 135 11.55 6.73 7.82
C CYS A 135 12.03 8.19 7.75
N GLU A 136 12.38 8.70 6.57
CA GLU A 136 12.93 10.04 6.37
C GLU A 136 11.90 11.01 5.79
N GLU A 137 11.69 12.13 6.46
CA GLU A 137 10.73 13.19 6.10
C GLU A 137 10.95 13.71 4.66
N ARG A 138 12.22 13.84 4.22
CA ARG A 138 12.59 14.27 2.86
C ARG A 138 12.05 13.37 1.74
N ASN A 139 11.80 12.09 2.03
CA ASN A 139 11.28 11.14 1.05
C ASN A 139 9.75 11.23 0.89
N LEU A 140 9.05 11.92 1.78
CA LEU A 140 7.61 12.19 1.67
C LEU A 140 7.27 13.05 0.44
N GLU A 141 8.11 14.04 0.08
CA GLU A 141 7.91 14.85 -1.13
C GLU A 141 7.90 13.98 -2.39
N THR A 142 8.81 13.02 -2.46
CA THR A 142 8.85 12.05 -3.56
C THR A 142 7.60 11.18 -3.57
N ALA A 143 7.20 10.63 -2.44
CA ALA A 143 5.97 9.83 -2.32
C ALA A 143 4.73 10.64 -2.74
N ARG A 144 4.63 11.91 -2.31
CA ARG A 144 3.56 12.83 -2.72
C ARG A 144 3.54 13.05 -4.23
N SER A 145 4.70 13.26 -4.83
CA SER A 145 4.84 13.46 -6.29
C SER A 145 4.37 12.22 -7.08
N TRP A 146 4.56 11.03 -6.55
CA TRP A 146 4.06 9.78 -7.12
C TRP A 146 2.54 9.62 -7.00
N GLY A 147 1.89 10.42 -6.19
CA GLY A 147 0.45 10.36 -5.96
C GLY A 147 0.04 9.50 -4.76
N VAL A 148 0.96 9.17 -3.86
CA VAL A 148 0.65 8.51 -2.58
C VAL A 148 -0.33 9.37 -1.78
N ARG A 149 -1.36 8.72 -1.19
CA ARG A 149 -2.39 9.37 -0.37
C ARG A 149 -2.58 8.72 0.99
N LEU A 150 -2.19 7.46 1.17
CA LEU A 150 -2.17 6.79 2.46
C LEU A 150 -0.76 6.29 2.75
N LEU A 151 -0.34 6.33 4.01
CA LEU A 151 0.93 5.79 4.45
C LEU A 151 0.82 5.25 5.87
N ASN A 152 1.15 3.96 6.05
CA ASN A 152 1.30 3.36 7.36
C ASN A 152 2.65 3.75 7.97
N PRO A 153 2.71 4.36 9.17
CA PRO A 153 3.98 4.66 9.83
C PRO A 153 4.85 3.42 10.07
N VAL A 154 4.21 2.28 10.25
CA VAL A 154 4.83 0.96 10.50
C VAL A 154 4.06 -0.14 9.78
N TRP A 155 4.72 -1.28 9.53
CA TRP A 155 4.10 -2.57 9.25
C TRP A 155 4.19 -3.46 10.50
N ASN A 156 4.51 -4.75 10.39
CA ASN A 156 4.61 -5.68 11.54
C ASN A 156 5.89 -5.51 12.38
N ARG A 157 6.83 -4.64 11.97
CA ARG A 157 8.06 -4.35 12.69
C ARG A 157 8.08 -2.93 13.22
N ALA A 158 8.53 -2.80 14.46
CA ALA A 158 8.81 -1.50 15.04
C ALA A 158 9.98 -0.82 14.30
N ASN A 159 9.84 0.47 14.02
CA ASN A 159 10.88 1.26 13.36
C ASN A 159 11.20 2.55 14.16
N SER A 160 11.96 3.47 13.59
CA SER A 160 12.33 4.71 14.28
C SER A 160 11.15 5.65 14.60
N LEU A 161 9.98 5.43 13.97
CA LEU A 161 8.79 6.26 14.16
C LEU A 161 7.90 5.75 15.28
N CYS A 162 7.60 4.44 15.32
CA CYS A 162 6.59 3.86 16.21
C CYS A 162 6.80 2.37 16.50
N GLY A 163 6.17 1.88 17.56
CA GLY A 163 5.91 0.46 17.78
C GLY A 163 4.72 -0.05 16.97
N THR A 164 4.56 -1.36 16.92
CA THR A 164 3.49 -2.05 16.19
C THR A 164 2.66 -2.93 17.14
N ASN A 165 1.54 -3.44 16.67
CA ASN A 165 0.78 -4.46 17.39
C ASN A 165 1.54 -5.79 17.56
N CYS A 166 2.59 -6.04 16.76
CA CYS A 166 3.40 -7.26 16.79
C CYS A 166 4.72 -7.07 17.56
N GLU A 167 5.35 -5.89 17.44
CA GLU A 167 6.61 -5.55 18.11
C GLU A 167 6.48 -4.24 18.89
N GLU A 168 6.93 -4.22 20.14
CA GLU A 168 6.89 -3.07 21.03
C GLU A 168 5.46 -2.45 21.15
N PRO A 169 4.44 -3.23 21.52
CA PRO A 169 3.04 -2.80 21.47
C PRO A 169 2.73 -1.63 22.41
N ASP A 170 3.54 -1.41 23.44
CA ASP A 170 3.40 -0.29 24.38
C ASP A 170 4.16 0.97 23.94
N ARG A 171 4.93 0.92 22.85
CA ARG A 171 5.67 2.07 22.32
C ARG A 171 4.83 2.87 21.34
N GLY A 172 4.54 4.11 21.70
CA GLY A 172 3.88 5.10 20.85
C GLY A 172 4.82 5.75 19.82
N LEU A 173 4.38 6.87 19.27
CA LEU A 173 5.19 7.67 18.35
C LEU A 173 6.41 8.26 19.06
N SER A 174 7.58 8.08 18.46
CA SER A 174 8.78 8.84 18.82
C SER A 174 8.59 10.33 18.46
N GLN A 175 9.52 11.20 18.91
CA GLN A 175 9.51 12.58 18.46
C GLN A 175 9.69 12.72 16.94
N LYS A 176 10.47 11.83 16.33
CA LYS A 176 10.59 11.71 14.87
C LYS A 176 9.24 11.30 14.25
N GLY A 177 8.57 10.30 14.84
CA GLY A 177 7.26 9.84 14.38
C GLY A 177 6.21 10.96 14.41
N LYS A 178 6.17 11.77 15.47
CA LYS A 178 5.24 12.92 15.57
C LYS A 178 5.49 13.98 14.50
N ARG A 179 6.76 14.28 14.19
CA ARG A 179 7.08 15.20 13.09
C ARG A 179 6.71 14.59 11.73
N PHE A 180 7.02 13.31 11.54
CA PHE A 180 6.71 12.59 10.30
C PHE A 180 5.20 12.61 9.99
N VAL A 181 4.35 12.32 10.98
CA VAL A 181 2.88 12.38 10.83
C VAL A 181 2.40 13.78 10.46
N ARG A 182 2.93 14.85 11.07
CA ARG A 182 2.56 16.22 10.70
C ARG A 182 2.96 16.56 9.27
N GLN A 183 4.15 16.17 8.85
CA GLN A 183 4.60 16.39 7.48
C GLN A 183 3.80 15.59 6.45
N MET A 184 3.36 14.37 6.78
CA MET A 184 2.42 13.63 5.94
C MET A 184 1.16 14.47 5.66
N GLU A 185 0.56 15.05 6.70
CA GLU A 185 -0.66 15.87 6.56
C GLU A 185 -0.41 17.14 5.73
N GLU A 186 0.71 17.82 5.95
CA GLU A 186 1.11 19.02 5.15
C GLU A 186 1.24 18.68 3.65
N MET A 187 1.47 17.40 3.32
CA MET A 187 1.59 16.90 1.96
C MET A 187 0.33 16.19 1.44
N ASP A 188 -0.82 16.30 2.12
CA ASP A 188 -2.05 15.57 1.79
C ASP A 188 -1.82 14.04 1.69
N ILE A 189 -1.00 13.47 2.56
CA ILE A 189 -0.82 12.05 2.78
C ILE A 189 -1.45 11.71 4.12
N TYR A 190 -2.49 10.89 4.14
CA TYR A 190 -3.22 10.56 5.35
C TYR A 190 -2.55 9.40 6.10
N PRO A 191 -2.41 9.51 7.45
CA PRO A 191 -1.92 8.38 8.25
C PRO A 191 -2.88 7.19 8.20
N ASP A 192 -2.33 6.03 7.86
CA ASP A 192 -3.03 4.75 7.95
C ASP A 192 -2.63 4.04 9.25
N MET A 193 -3.63 3.75 10.06
CA MET A 193 -3.46 3.25 11.43
C MET A 193 -3.35 1.73 11.50
N SER A 194 -3.48 1.02 10.38
CA SER A 194 -3.29 -0.42 10.35
C SER A 194 -1.87 -0.77 10.79
N HIS A 195 -1.70 -1.86 11.54
CA HIS A 195 -0.45 -2.34 12.13
C HIS A 195 0.12 -1.55 13.32
N ILE A 196 -0.30 -0.31 13.55
CA ILE A 196 0.27 0.52 14.60
C ILE A 196 -0.04 -0.05 16.01
N SER A 197 0.84 0.19 16.99
CA SER A 197 0.57 -0.15 18.39
C SER A 197 -0.61 0.67 18.96
N ASP A 198 -1.26 0.18 20.01
CA ASP A 198 -2.32 0.94 20.70
C ASP A 198 -1.83 2.30 21.17
N ALA A 199 -0.62 2.36 21.77
CA ALA A 199 0.00 3.62 22.17
C ALA A 199 0.25 4.55 20.97
N GLY A 200 0.71 4.00 19.84
CA GLY A 200 0.91 4.71 18.59
C GLY A 200 -0.40 5.25 18.01
N PHE A 201 -1.46 4.45 18.04
CA PHE A 201 -2.79 4.89 17.62
C PHE A 201 -3.21 6.16 18.34
N TRP A 202 -3.18 6.16 19.66
CA TRP A 202 -3.57 7.33 20.44
C TRP A 202 -2.62 8.52 20.27
N ASP A 203 -1.34 8.26 20.01
CA ASP A 203 -0.39 9.33 19.73
C ASP A 203 -0.64 9.97 18.34
N VAL A 204 -1.02 9.17 17.32
CA VAL A 204 -1.43 9.73 16.01
C VAL A 204 -2.70 10.56 16.17
N ILE A 205 -3.74 10.06 16.85
CA ILE A 205 -4.98 10.82 17.10
C ILE A 205 -4.71 12.16 17.77
N LYS A 206 -3.72 12.23 18.68
CA LYS A 206 -3.34 13.49 19.36
C LYS A 206 -2.46 14.39 18.50
N THR A 207 -1.77 13.83 17.52
CA THR A 207 -0.76 14.56 16.70
C THR A 207 -1.37 15.08 15.41
N ALA A 208 -2.21 14.26 14.77
CA ALA A 208 -2.90 14.57 13.53
C ALA A 208 -3.96 15.65 13.75
N GLN A 209 -4.14 16.52 12.77
CA GLN A 209 -5.17 17.56 12.75
C GLN A 209 -6.25 17.26 11.70
N GLY A 210 -5.94 16.39 10.74
CA GLY A 210 -6.80 15.93 9.67
C GLY A 210 -7.34 14.52 9.89
N PRO A 211 -7.99 13.94 8.88
CA PRO A 211 -8.51 12.60 8.96
C PRO A 211 -7.40 11.54 9.02
N VAL A 212 -7.66 10.46 9.73
CA VAL A 212 -6.84 9.25 9.74
C VAL A 212 -7.64 8.08 9.18
N VAL A 213 -6.97 7.08 8.69
CA VAL A 213 -7.58 5.90 8.05
C VAL A 213 -7.13 4.63 8.79
N ALA A 214 -7.95 3.61 8.79
CA ALA A 214 -7.59 2.24 9.13
C ALA A 214 -7.99 1.38 7.93
N SER A 215 -7.07 1.19 7.00
CA SER A 215 -7.38 0.61 5.69
C SER A 215 -7.77 -0.86 5.75
N HIS A 216 -7.17 -1.64 6.67
CA HIS A 216 -7.37 -3.08 6.82
C HIS A 216 -7.26 -3.55 8.28
N SER A 217 -7.87 -2.80 9.21
CA SER A 217 -7.96 -3.13 10.64
C SER A 217 -9.36 -3.59 11.01
N ASN A 218 -9.43 -4.51 11.99
CA ASN A 218 -10.69 -5.03 12.57
C ASN A 218 -10.92 -4.42 13.95
#